data_2f9c24c77895ba264a8b7d500716cbf6
#
_entry.id   2f9c24c77895ba264a8b7d500716cbf6
#
_cell.length_a   1.000
_cell.length_b   1.000
_cell.length_c   1.000
_cell.angle_alpha   90.00
_cell.angle_beta   90.00
_cell.angle_gamma   90.00
#
_symmetry.space_group_name_H-M   'P 1'
#
loop_
_entity.id
_entity.type
_entity.pdbx_description
1 polymer ?
#
loop_
_entity_poly.entity_id
_entity_poly.type
_entity_poly.pdbx_seq_one_letter_code
_entity_poly.pdbx_strand_id
1 'polypeptide(L)' 'MAILKILSSGSHGNSYILECDNEQLLIELGISWKDILKGLDYNLTKVRACLVSHQHL' A
#
# COMPACT_ATOMS: atom_id res chain seq x y z
N MET A 1 -16.67 7.22 -0.10
CA MET A 1 -15.55 8.17 -0.11
C MET A 1 -14.24 7.41 -0.20
N ALA A 2 -13.34 7.85 -1.05
CA ALA A 2 -12.04 7.21 -1.20
C ALA A 2 -10.98 8.02 -0.45
N ILE A 3 -10.07 7.34 0.22
CA ILE A 3 -8.97 7.95 0.95
C ILE A 3 -7.68 7.35 0.46
N LEU A 4 -6.73 8.19 0.06
CA LEU A 4 -5.40 7.75 -0.33
C LEU A 4 -4.44 8.01 0.83
N LYS A 5 -3.83 6.94 1.34
CA LYS A 5 -2.80 7.04 2.36
C LYS A 5 -1.45 6.87 1.71
N ILE A 6 -0.54 7.80 1.95
CA ILE A 6 0.81 7.74 1.41
C ILE A 6 1.71 7.16 2.49
N LEU A 7 2.19 5.93 2.28
CA LEU A 7 3.11 5.29 3.23
C LEU A 7 4.54 5.76 2.99
N SER A 8 4.92 5.94 1.74
CA SER A 8 6.23 6.42 1.37
C SER A 8 6.19 6.99 -0.04
N SER A 9 6.93 8.07 -0.25
CA SER A 9 7.02 8.73 -1.53
C SER A 9 8.41 9.33 -1.66
N GLY A 10 9.17 8.94 -2.67
CA GLY A 10 10.49 9.49 -2.88
C GLY A 10 11.51 8.49 -3.39
N SER A 11 12.79 8.83 -3.27
CA SER A 11 13.88 8.06 -3.83
C SER A 11 14.10 6.71 -3.15
N HIS A 12 13.61 6.52 -1.94
CA HIS A 12 13.76 5.27 -1.20
C HIS A 12 12.63 4.28 -1.47
N GLY A 13 11.68 4.65 -2.30
CA GLY A 13 10.59 3.78 -2.68
C GLY A 13 9.24 4.44 -2.47
N ASN A 14 8.23 3.89 -3.13
CA ASN A 14 6.88 4.40 -3.08
C ASN A 14 5.92 3.31 -2.62
N SER A 15 4.94 3.70 -1.81
CA SER A 15 3.88 2.78 -1.42
C SER A 15 2.68 3.57 -0.93
N TYR A 16 1.50 3.14 -1.36
CA TYR A 16 0.24 3.83 -1.05
C TYR A 16 -0.85 2.83 -0.74
N ILE A 17 -1.84 3.27 0.04
CA ILE A 17 -3.03 2.49 0.29
C ILE A 17 -4.23 3.33 -0.14
N LEU A 18 -5.03 2.82 -1.07
CA LEU A 18 -6.28 3.43 -1.44
C LEU A 18 -7.41 2.71 -0.72
N GLU A 19 -8.16 3.44 0.10
CA GLU A 19 -9.29 2.87 0.85
C GLU A 19 -10.61 3.37 0.30
N CYS A 20 -11.57 2.47 0.14
CA CYS A 20 -12.91 2.82 -0.27
C CYS A 20 -13.88 1.75 0.21
N ASP A 21 -14.92 2.18 0.96
CA ASP A 21 -16.00 1.30 1.38
C ASP A 21 -15.53 -0.02 2.00
N ASN A 22 -14.64 0.06 2.98
CA ASN A 22 -14.09 -1.10 3.69
C ASN A 22 -13.24 -2.00 2.83
N GLU A 23 -12.79 -1.53 1.67
CA GLU A 23 -11.85 -2.25 0.82
C GLU A 23 -10.57 -1.45 0.69
N GLN A 24 -9.46 -2.14 0.55
CA GLN A 24 -8.15 -1.52 0.40
C GLN A 24 -7.43 -2.06 -0.81
N LEU A 25 -6.75 -1.17 -1.52
CA LEU A 25 -5.90 -1.50 -2.65
C LEU A 25 -4.50 -1.00 -2.31
N LEU A 26 -3.52 -1.92 -2.36
CA LEU A 26 -2.12 -1.54 -2.21
C LEU A 26 -1.59 -1.10 -3.56
N ILE A 27 -0.91 0.04 -3.60
CA ILE A 27 -0.31 0.55 -4.83
C ILE A 27 1.17 0.75 -4.57
N GLU A 28 1.99 0.08 -5.34
CA GLU A 28 3.44 0.07 -5.24
C GLU A 28 3.92 -0.50 -3.91
N LEU A 29 4.87 -1.40 -3.98
CA LEU A 29 5.45 -2.06 -2.81
C LEU A 29 6.93 -1.73 -2.69
N GLY A 30 7.26 -0.45 -2.82
CA GLY A 30 8.65 0.01 -2.81
C GLY A 30 9.30 0.12 -1.44
N ILE A 31 8.60 -0.24 -0.38
CA ILE A 31 9.14 -0.20 0.98
C ILE A 31 9.07 -1.61 1.58
N SER A 32 9.65 -1.79 2.76
CA SER A 32 9.68 -3.10 3.39
C SER A 32 8.27 -3.58 3.75
N TRP A 33 8.07 -4.90 3.73
CA TRP A 33 6.79 -5.48 4.10
C TRP A 33 6.38 -5.11 5.53
N LYS A 34 7.36 -5.00 6.42
CA LYS A 34 7.11 -4.59 7.79
C LYS A 34 6.44 -3.21 7.86
N ASP A 35 6.93 -2.27 7.04
CA ASP A 35 6.35 -0.93 7.02
C ASP A 35 4.97 -0.90 6.38
N ILE A 36 4.74 -1.75 5.38
CA ILE A 36 3.42 -1.88 4.77
C ILE A 36 2.42 -2.42 5.78
N LEU A 37 2.80 -3.47 6.53
CA LEU A 37 1.93 -4.02 7.57
C LEU A 37 1.60 -2.98 8.63
N LYS A 38 2.58 -2.18 9.02
CA LYS A 38 2.36 -1.12 9.99
C LYS A 38 1.34 -0.09 9.45
N GLY A 39 1.45 0.26 8.18
CA GLY A 39 0.51 1.17 7.54
C GLY A 39 -0.90 0.61 7.45
N LEU A 40 -1.04 -0.71 7.44
CA LEU A 40 -2.33 -1.40 7.42
C LEU A 40 -2.85 -1.72 8.83
N ASP A 41 -2.15 -1.26 9.88
CA ASP A 41 -2.46 -1.61 11.27
C ASP A 41 -2.47 -3.12 11.48
N TYR A 42 -1.61 -3.84 10.75
CA TYR A 42 -1.47 -5.30 10.83
C TYR A 42 -2.76 -6.05 10.51
N ASN A 43 -3.64 -5.43 9.72
CA ASN A 43 -4.92 -6.01 9.33
C ASN A 43 -5.01 -6.11 7.81
N LEU A 44 -5.02 -7.34 7.29
CA LEU A 44 -5.05 -7.59 5.85
C LEU A 44 -6.44 -7.96 5.34
N THR A 45 -7.44 -8.00 6.21
CA THR A 45 -8.76 -8.52 5.83
C THR A 45 -9.47 -7.69 4.77
N LYS A 46 -9.12 -6.41 4.66
CA LYS A 46 -9.76 -5.50 3.71
C LYS A 46 -8.98 -5.36 2.40
N VAL A 47 -7.77 -5.91 2.33
CA VAL A 47 -6.93 -5.79 1.15
C VAL A 47 -7.47 -6.68 0.05
N ARG A 48 -7.77 -6.10 -1.13
CA ARG A 48 -8.36 -6.82 -2.26
C ARG A 48 -7.37 -7.06 -3.38
N ALA A 49 -6.40 -6.18 -3.56
CA ALA A 49 -5.47 -6.30 -4.66
C ALA A 49 -4.22 -5.46 -4.40
N CYS A 50 -3.22 -5.70 -5.21
CA CYS A 50 -1.98 -4.95 -5.17
C CYS A 50 -1.56 -4.63 -6.61
N LEU A 51 -1.26 -3.37 -6.89
CA LEU A 51 -0.80 -2.91 -8.18
C LEU A 51 0.64 -2.45 -8.08
N VAL A 52 1.50 -3.00 -8.92
CA VAL A 52 2.92 -2.66 -8.95
C VAL A 52 3.27 -2.24 -10.38
N SER A 53 3.80 -1.02 -10.54
CA SER A 53 4.08 -0.49 -11.86
C SER A 53 5.29 -1.13 -12.53
N HIS A 54 6.26 -1.60 -11.73
CA HIS A 54 7.42 -2.31 -12.26
C HIS A 54 8.00 -3.21 -11.18
N GLN A 55 8.78 -4.19 -11.60
CA GLN A 55 9.33 -5.17 -10.69
C GLN A 55 10.84 -5.21 -10.84
N HIS A 56 11.54 -5.11 -9.72
CA HIS A 56 12.99 -5.28 -9.67
C HIS A 56 13.31 -6.74 -9.35
N LEU A 57 14.04 -7.35 -10.24
CA LEU A 57 14.48 -8.74 -10.05
C LEU A 57 15.95 -8.80 -9.72
#